data_2f233faa709799cf77e30fcefef6b2cb
#
_entry.id   2f233faa709799cf77e30fcefef6b2cb
#
_cell.length_a   1.000
_cell.length_b   1.000
_cell.length_c   1.000
_cell.angle_alpha   90.00
_cell.angle_beta   90.00
_cell.angle_gamma   90.00
#
_symmetry.space_group_name_H-M   'P 1'
#
loop_
_entity.id
_entity.type
_entity.pdbx_description
1 polymer ?
#
loop_
_entity_poly.entity_id
_entity_poly.type
_entity_poly.pdbx_seq_one_letter_code
_entity_poly.pdbx_strand_id
1 'polypeptide(L)'
;IESGNPDVSGYANKIKTHHNDVELVRKARERGLIIETNWDWHKDEVRKVARMLGLDEEIASRQPFPGPGLGVRLLCSDGPAPLPADDRLAAFDSFVENIADGKYFVRVAPINSVGVQGDNRSYKSLATLFPKNPTALRDTDWAEIFAIARAIPNEFDFINGVAYCIDAGDNDTTAPFTCAGMHIGSDVAGILREVDAAVTKNVMNPKIAQCFAVMFPMTATAPQKYSFAIRAVCTSDFMTAKSAVPGVDFTIDALERTVSEIRAAEDANVSMIFYDVTGKPPATVEWE
;
A
#
# COMPACT_ATOMS: atom_id res chain seq x y z
N ILE A 1 18.14 0.01 -16.10
CA ILE A 1 16.77 -0.56 -16.15
C ILE A 1 15.86 0.57 -16.60
N GLU A 2 15.36 0.44 -17.81
CA GLU A 2 14.35 1.37 -18.30
C GLU A 2 13.09 1.19 -17.47
N SER A 3 12.66 2.23 -16.75
CA SER A 3 11.31 2.25 -16.25
C SER A 3 10.43 2.55 -17.44
N GLY A 4 9.56 1.61 -17.82
CA GLY A 4 8.81 1.58 -19.07
C GLY A 4 7.86 2.74 -19.37
N ASN A 5 8.27 3.95 -19.09
CA ASN A 5 7.56 5.15 -19.50
C ASN A 5 8.59 6.23 -19.87
N PRO A 6 8.99 6.31 -21.16
CA PRO A 6 9.75 7.46 -21.60
C PRO A 6 8.85 8.69 -21.40
N ASP A 7 9.24 9.53 -20.47
CA ASP A 7 8.52 10.74 -20.20
C ASP A 7 8.70 11.74 -21.32
N VAL A 8 7.65 11.91 -22.09
CA VAL A 8 7.57 12.89 -23.18
C VAL A 8 7.01 14.25 -22.69
N SER A 9 6.56 14.33 -21.44
CA SER A 9 6.03 15.55 -20.85
C SER A 9 7.05 16.19 -19.90
N GLY A 10 7.43 17.45 -20.13
CA GLY A 10 8.39 18.19 -19.30
C GLY A 10 8.01 18.39 -17.83
N TYR A 11 6.90 17.77 -17.37
CA TYR A 11 6.40 17.80 -15.99
C TYR A 11 6.83 16.60 -15.12
N ALA A 12 7.20 15.49 -15.72
CA ALA A 12 7.58 14.29 -14.96
C ALA A 12 9.04 14.26 -14.48
N ASN A 13 9.84 15.26 -14.79
CA ASN A 13 11.21 15.39 -14.29
C ASN A 13 11.32 15.43 -12.76
N LYS A 14 10.25 15.76 -12.03
CA LYS A 14 10.21 15.72 -10.56
C LYS A 14 9.91 14.33 -10.00
N ILE A 15 9.32 13.44 -10.80
CA ILE A 15 8.88 12.10 -10.35
C ILE A 15 10.01 11.07 -10.41
N LYS A 16 11.04 11.32 -11.22
CA LYS A 16 12.13 10.36 -11.50
C LYS A 16 13.44 10.60 -10.74
N THR A 17 13.41 11.37 -9.66
CA THR A 17 14.64 11.70 -8.90
C THR A 17 15.33 10.50 -8.24
N HIS A 18 14.63 9.38 -8.10
CA HIS A 18 15.18 8.12 -7.57
C HIS A 18 15.64 7.12 -8.65
N HIS A 19 15.47 7.45 -9.93
CA HIS A 19 15.99 6.66 -11.04
C HIS A 19 17.40 7.14 -11.40
N ASN A 20 18.24 6.26 -11.95
CA ASN A 20 19.59 6.59 -12.39
C ASN A 20 19.63 7.51 -13.63
N ASP A 21 18.58 8.28 -13.86
CA ASP A 21 18.47 9.26 -14.96
C ASP A 21 18.45 10.73 -14.48
N VAL A 22 18.94 10.98 -13.28
CA VAL A 22 19.17 12.35 -12.80
C VAL A 22 20.38 12.96 -13.51
N GLU A 23 20.39 14.29 -13.65
CA GLU A 23 21.43 15.02 -14.37
C GLU A 23 22.86 14.69 -13.91
N LEU A 24 23.05 14.49 -12.60
CA LEU A 24 24.34 14.11 -12.03
C LEU A 24 24.83 12.76 -12.59
N VAL A 25 23.94 11.77 -12.65
CA VAL A 25 24.26 10.43 -13.17
C VAL A 25 24.52 10.48 -14.67
N ARG A 26 23.70 11.22 -15.45
CA ARG A 26 23.93 11.44 -16.88
C ARG A 26 25.30 12.03 -17.17
N LYS A 27 25.68 13.10 -16.47
CA LYS A 27 27.00 13.72 -16.59
C LYS A 27 28.15 12.78 -16.19
N ALA A 28 27.95 11.96 -15.18
CA ALA A 28 28.95 10.98 -14.77
C ALA A 28 29.10 9.86 -15.81
N ARG A 29 27.99 9.41 -16.43
CA ARG A 29 27.98 8.43 -17.53
C ARG A 29 28.69 8.99 -18.78
N GLU A 30 28.40 10.23 -19.18
CA GLU A 30 29.07 10.92 -20.29
C GLU A 30 30.58 11.04 -20.10
N ARG A 31 31.03 11.15 -18.85
CA ARG A 31 32.45 11.21 -18.46
C ARG A 31 33.09 9.84 -18.28
N GLY A 32 32.36 8.74 -18.54
CA GLY A 32 32.86 7.38 -18.39
C GLY A 32 33.11 6.95 -16.92
N LEU A 33 32.55 7.66 -15.96
CA LEU A 33 32.69 7.35 -14.51
C LEU A 33 31.66 6.31 -14.03
N ILE A 34 30.64 6.06 -14.82
CA ILE A 34 29.57 5.09 -14.52
C ILE A 34 29.40 4.18 -15.74
N ILE A 35 29.36 2.88 -15.50
CA ILE A 35 29.00 1.85 -16.47
C ILE A 35 27.66 1.24 -16.02
N GLU A 36 26.67 1.28 -16.89
CA GLU A 36 25.37 0.66 -16.69
C GLU A 36 25.16 -0.41 -17.74
N THR A 37 25.35 -1.67 -17.37
CA THR A 37 25.28 -2.80 -18.29
C THR A 37 23.85 -3.17 -18.69
N ASN A 38 22.84 -2.71 -17.95
CA ASN A 38 21.44 -3.10 -18.09
C ASN A 38 20.55 -1.88 -18.35
N TRP A 39 21.07 -0.80 -18.89
CA TRP A 39 20.33 0.48 -19.00
C TRP A 39 19.15 0.38 -19.97
N ASP A 40 19.21 -0.50 -20.95
CA ASP A 40 18.24 -0.74 -22.01
C ASP A 40 17.43 -2.05 -21.82
N TRP A 41 17.56 -2.71 -20.65
CA TRP A 41 16.92 -3.99 -20.39
C TRP A 41 15.69 -3.85 -19.51
N HIS A 42 14.65 -4.65 -19.80
CA HIS A 42 13.49 -4.77 -18.92
C HIS A 42 13.78 -5.68 -17.72
N LYS A 43 13.01 -5.53 -16.63
CA LYS A 43 13.22 -6.29 -15.38
C LYS A 43 13.16 -7.80 -15.57
N ASP A 44 12.27 -8.28 -16.42
CA ASP A 44 12.15 -9.71 -16.72
C ASP A 44 13.34 -10.24 -17.50
N GLU A 45 13.95 -9.43 -18.38
CA GLU A 45 15.19 -9.78 -19.09
C GLU A 45 16.37 -9.85 -18.13
N VAL A 46 16.51 -8.86 -17.24
CA VAL A 46 17.53 -8.88 -16.18
C VAL A 46 17.41 -10.13 -15.31
N ARG A 47 16.19 -10.53 -14.95
CA ARG A 47 15.94 -11.76 -14.19
C ARG A 47 16.32 -13.02 -14.95
N LYS A 48 16.06 -13.09 -16.28
CA LYS A 48 16.49 -14.20 -17.13
C LYS A 48 18.01 -14.31 -17.14
N VAL A 49 18.70 -13.19 -17.32
CA VAL A 49 20.18 -13.18 -17.31
C VAL A 49 20.72 -13.53 -15.93
N ALA A 50 20.14 -13.07 -14.86
CA ALA A 50 20.51 -13.45 -13.50
C ALA A 50 20.49 -14.98 -13.32
N ARG A 51 19.42 -15.65 -13.78
CA ARG A 51 19.35 -17.13 -13.79
C ARG A 51 20.38 -17.79 -14.67
N MET A 52 20.62 -17.25 -15.87
CA MET A 52 21.66 -17.77 -16.78
C MET A 52 23.06 -17.64 -16.19
N LEU A 53 23.29 -16.63 -15.35
CA LEU A 53 24.57 -16.45 -14.63
C LEU A 53 24.68 -17.33 -13.37
N GLY A 54 23.65 -18.13 -13.05
CA GLY A 54 23.67 -19.06 -11.92
C GLY A 54 23.36 -18.39 -10.57
N LEU A 55 22.73 -17.20 -10.56
CA LEU A 55 22.23 -16.61 -9.33
C LEU A 55 21.05 -17.43 -8.79
N ASP A 56 21.00 -17.59 -7.46
CA ASP A 56 19.90 -18.29 -6.78
C ASP A 56 18.54 -17.69 -7.16
N GLU A 57 17.53 -18.54 -7.28
CA GLU A 57 16.17 -18.10 -7.64
C GLU A 57 15.62 -17.08 -6.66
N GLU A 58 15.94 -17.21 -5.38
CA GLU A 58 15.57 -16.24 -4.35
C GLU A 58 16.07 -14.82 -4.66
N ILE A 59 17.27 -14.71 -5.23
CA ILE A 59 17.86 -13.44 -5.64
C ILE A 59 17.27 -12.99 -6.99
N ALA A 60 17.20 -13.90 -7.96
CA ALA A 60 16.77 -13.59 -9.32
C ALA A 60 15.30 -13.19 -9.40
N SER A 61 14.42 -13.75 -8.54
CA SER A 61 12.98 -13.47 -8.50
C SER A 61 12.57 -12.50 -7.40
N ARG A 62 13.50 -11.97 -6.60
CA ARG A 62 13.21 -11.07 -5.49
C ARG A 62 12.26 -9.96 -5.90
N GLN A 63 11.24 -9.71 -5.07
CA GLN A 63 10.33 -8.58 -5.29
C GLN A 63 11.10 -7.26 -5.32
N PRO A 64 10.68 -6.27 -6.14
CA PRO A 64 11.28 -4.95 -6.10
C PRO A 64 11.20 -4.35 -4.70
N PHE A 65 12.30 -3.78 -4.23
CA PHE A 65 12.35 -3.06 -2.97
C PHE A 65 12.68 -1.59 -3.28
N PRO A 66 11.93 -0.61 -2.73
CA PRO A 66 12.15 0.79 -3.04
C PRO A 66 13.53 1.27 -2.57
N GLY A 67 14.13 2.20 -3.31
CA GLY A 67 15.44 2.77 -2.97
C GLY A 67 15.52 3.37 -1.56
N PRO A 68 14.48 4.13 -1.08
CA PRO A 68 14.44 4.63 0.30
C PRO A 68 14.22 3.55 1.37
N GLY A 69 14.05 2.29 0.99
CA GLY A 69 13.84 1.20 1.92
C GLY A 69 12.46 1.26 2.59
N LEU A 70 12.40 0.89 3.87
CA LEU A 70 11.16 0.94 4.66
C LEU A 70 10.61 2.36 4.82
N GLY A 71 11.39 3.40 4.58
CA GLY A 71 10.96 4.79 4.75
C GLY A 71 9.72 5.16 3.95
N VAL A 72 9.54 4.62 2.73
CA VAL A 72 8.32 4.87 1.90
C VAL A 72 7.09 4.11 2.36
N ARG A 73 7.23 3.25 3.36
CA ARG A 73 6.14 2.47 3.96
C ARG A 73 5.75 2.98 5.34
N LEU A 74 6.40 4.06 5.79
CA LEU A 74 6.07 4.82 6.99
C LEU A 74 5.36 6.11 6.55
N LEU A 75 4.04 6.17 6.66
CA LEU A 75 3.30 7.40 6.40
C LEU A 75 3.52 8.38 7.55
N CYS A 76 4.60 9.14 7.46
CA CYS A 76 4.97 10.13 8.46
C CYS A 76 3.97 11.29 8.47
N SER A 77 3.70 11.83 9.65
CA SER A 77 2.74 12.92 9.84
C SER A 77 3.10 13.76 11.07
N ASP A 78 2.90 15.06 10.99
CA ASP A 78 2.95 15.98 12.14
C ASP A 78 1.59 16.05 12.89
N GLY A 79 0.56 15.39 12.38
CA GLY A 79 -0.79 15.38 12.91
C GLY A 79 -1.82 14.97 11.87
N PRO A 80 -3.11 15.08 12.17
CA PRO A 80 -4.15 14.63 11.26
C PRO A 80 -4.20 15.44 9.96
N ALA A 81 -4.31 14.76 8.83
CA ALA A 81 -4.61 15.39 7.57
C ALA A 81 -6.01 16.03 7.59
N PRO A 82 -6.23 17.15 6.90
CA PRO A 82 -7.55 17.75 6.78
C PRO A 82 -8.57 16.78 6.17
N LEU A 83 -9.71 16.65 6.80
CA LEU A 83 -10.82 15.87 6.25
C LEU A 83 -11.61 16.72 5.24
N PRO A 84 -12.33 16.11 4.30
CA PRO A 84 -13.30 16.77 3.45
C PRO A 84 -14.39 17.47 4.27
N ALA A 85 -15.09 18.43 3.66
CA ALA A 85 -16.22 19.11 4.29
C ALA A 85 -17.36 18.14 4.65
N ASP A 86 -18.13 18.46 5.68
CA ASP A 86 -19.14 17.56 6.26
C ASP A 86 -20.20 17.10 5.26
N ASP A 87 -20.59 17.95 4.31
CA ASP A 87 -21.55 17.59 3.25
C ASP A 87 -20.98 16.53 2.30
N ARG A 88 -19.69 16.60 2.01
CA ARG A 88 -19.00 15.57 1.21
C ARG A 88 -18.85 14.26 1.96
N LEU A 89 -18.56 14.31 3.26
CA LEU A 89 -18.51 13.14 4.12
C LEU A 89 -19.88 12.47 4.22
N ALA A 90 -20.96 13.25 4.43
CA ALA A 90 -22.32 12.73 4.48
C ALA A 90 -22.76 12.08 3.15
N ALA A 91 -22.37 12.67 2.01
CA ALA A 91 -22.62 12.08 0.69
C ALA A 91 -21.84 10.77 0.51
N PHE A 92 -20.60 10.73 1.00
CA PHE A 92 -19.75 9.53 0.96
C PHE A 92 -20.33 8.39 1.79
N ASP A 93 -20.73 8.67 3.04
CA ASP A 93 -21.35 7.68 3.92
C ASP A 93 -22.63 7.12 3.31
N SER A 94 -23.51 8.00 2.79
CA SER A 94 -24.75 7.60 2.13
C SER A 94 -24.51 6.75 0.88
N PHE A 95 -23.50 7.07 0.09
CA PHE A 95 -23.14 6.29 -1.09
C PHE A 95 -22.72 4.88 -0.69
N VAL A 96 -21.80 4.75 0.27
CA VAL A 96 -21.31 3.43 0.71
C VAL A 96 -22.43 2.62 1.38
N GLU A 97 -23.27 3.23 2.20
CA GLU A 97 -24.45 2.58 2.79
C GLU A 97 -25.33 1.94 1.71
N ASN A 98 -25.57 2.67 0.61
CA ASN A 98 -26.41 2.20 -0.50
C ASN A 98 -25.75 1.07 -1.29
N ILE A 99 -24.46 1.20 -1.70
CA ILE A 99 -23.82 0.19 -2.53
C ILE A 99 -23.44 -1.06 -1.75
N ALA A 100 -23.36 -0.96 -0.43
CA ALA A 100 -23.02 -2.05 0.49
C ALA A 100 -24.25 -2.71 1.12
N ASP A 101 -25.46 -2.32 0.72
CA ASP A 101 -26.72 -2.82 1.30
C ASP A 101 -26.71 -2.80 2.84
N GLY A 102 -26.14 -1.73 3.40
CA GLY A 102 -26.04 -1.52 4.84
C GLY A 102 -25.11 -2.47 5.61
N LYS A 103 -24.34 -3.33 4.95
CA LYS A 103 -23.46 -4.32 5.60
C LYS A 103 -22.17 -3.70 6.14
N TYR A 104 -21.70 -2.63 5.51
CA TYR A 104 -20.45 -1.97 5.83
C TYR A 104 -20.70 -0.49 6.16
N PHE A 105 -19.79 0.11 6.89
CA PHE A 105 -19.68 1.56 6.99
C PHE A 105 -18.24 1.97 6.61
N VAL A 106 -18.11 3.24 6.25
CA VAL A 106 -16.85 3.79 5.80
C VAL A 106 -16.45 4.96 6.68
N ARG A 107 -15.13 5.18 6.78
CA ARG A 107 -14.56 6.38 7.37
C ARG A 107 -13.41 6.88 6.51
N VAL A 108 -13.28 8.19 6.44
CA VAL A 108 -12.10 8.81 5.86
C VAL A 108 -11.01 8.85 6.93
N ALA A 109 -9.89 8.21 6.66
CA ALA A 109 -8.74 8.24 7.56
C ALA A 109 -8.09 9.64 7.54
N PRO A 110 -7.66 10.17 8.69
CA PRO A 110 -6.99 11.46 8.76
C PRO A 110 -5.51 11.39 8.31
N ILE A 111 -5.27 10.65 7.23
CA ILE A 111 -3.98 10.47 6.55
C ILE A 111 -4.19 10.58 5.05
N ASN A 112 -3.14 10.94 4.33
CA ASN A 112 -3.13 10.93 2.88
C ASN A 112 -2.24 9.81 2.35
N SER A 113 -2.60 9.29 1.18
CA SER A 113 -1.79 8.35 0.42
C SER A 113 -1.56 8.86 -0.99
N VAL A 114 -0.50 8.40 -1.62
CA VAL A 114 -0.22 8.72 -3.02
C VAL A 114 -1.13 7.92 -3.94
N GLY A 115 -1.66 8.61 -4.94
CA GLY A 115 -2.40 8.01 -6.02
C GLY A 115 -1.93 8.52 -7.39
N VAL A 116 -2.38 7.86 -8.43
CA VAL A 116 -2.17 8.27 -9.83
C VAL A 116 -3.53 8.46 -10.47
N GLN A 117 -3.81 9.68 -10.90
CA GLN A 117 -4.99 10.02 -11.68
C GLN A 117 -4.54 10.71 -12.97
N GLY A 118 -4.68 10.00 -14.09
CA GLY A 118 -4.06 10.42 -15.34
C GLY A 118 -2.53 10.37 -15.23
N ASP A 119 -1.83 11.39 -15.71
CA ASP A 119 -0.37 11.49 -15.72
C ASP A 119 0.21 12.12 -14.43
N ASN A 120 -0.64 12.47 -13.45
CA ASN A 120 -0.21 13.20 -12.27
C ASN A 120 -0.32 12.33 -11.00
N ARG A 121 0.66 12.48 -10.11
CA ARG A 121 0.52 12.02 -8.73
C ARG A 121 -0.42 12.94 -7.96
N SER A 122 -1.22 12.34 -7.10
CA SER A 122 -2.11 13.04 -6.18
C SER A 122 -1.86 12.56 -4.75
N TYR A 123 -2.05 13.46 -3.78
CA TYR A 123 -2.10 13.13 -2.36
C TYR A 123 -3.52 13.34 -1.89
N LYS A 124 -4.21 12.27 -1.54
CA LYS A 124 -5.62 12.28 -1.16
C LYS A 124 -5.86 11.30 -0.02
N SER A 125 -7.03 11.43 0.58
CA SER A 125 -7.40 10.63 1.73
C SER A 125 -7.52 9.13 1.41
N LEU A 126 -7.33 8.32 2.44
CA LEU A 126 -7.62 6.89 2.44
C LEU A 126 -9.04 6.68 3.00
N ALA A 127 -9.85 5.89 2.32
CA ALA A 127 -11.09 5.37 2.87
C ALA A 127 -10.83 4.06 3.64
N THR A 128 -11.36 3.96 4.84
CA THR A 128 -11.33 2.72 5.65
C THR A 128 -12.72 2.13 5.73
N LEU A 129 -12.86 0.88 5.31
CA LEU A 129 -14.13 0.14 5.25
C LEU A 129 -14.20 -0.85 6.41
N PHE A 130 -15.31 -0.84 7.14
CA PHE A 130 -15.54 -1.69 8.30
C PHE A 130 -16.82 -2.50 8.14
N PRO A 131 -16.86 -3.76 8.56
CA PRO A 131 -18.10 -4.50 8.68
C PRO A 131 -18.93 -3.95 9.85
N LYS A 132 -20.26 -3.78 9.66
CA LYS A 132 -21.16 -3.41 10.75
C LYS A 132 -21.30 -4.52 11.79
N ASN A 133 -21.22 -5.76 11.33
CA ASN A 133 -21.19 -6.92 12.19
C ASN A 133 -19.82 -7.60 12.05
N PRO A 134 -19.12 -7.90 13.15
CA PRO A 134 -17.87 -8.64 13.10
C PRO A 134 -18.03 -9.93 12.31
N THR A 135 -17.17 -10.13 11.31
CA THR A 135 -17.21 -11.28 10.40
C THR A 135 -15.81 -11.91 10.37
N ALA A 136 -15.75 -13.23 10.50
CA ALA A 136 -14.48 -13.92 10.35
C ALA A 136 -13.92 -13.75 8.92
N LEU A 137 -12.61 -13.71 8.75
CA LEU A 137 -11.98 -13.49 7.44
C LEU A 137 -12.38 -14.53 6.40
N ARG A 138 -12.65 -15.77 6.84
CA ARG A 138 -13.12 -16.87 5.97
C ARG A 138 -14.56 -16.74 5.51
N ASP A 139 -15.37 -15.96 6.22
CA ASP A 139 -16.79 -15.70 5.90
C ASP A 139 -16.97 -14.34 5.22
N THR A 140 -15.87 -13.61 5.00
CA THR A 140 -15.86 -12.29 4.36
C THR A 140 -16.15 -12.42 2.86
N ASP A 141 -17.12 -11.66 2.35
CA ASP A 141 -17.38 -11.54 0.91
C ASP A 141 -16.35 -10.60 0.25
N TRP A 142 -15.20 -11.15 -0.07
CA TRP A 142 -14.12 -10.39 -0.72
C TRP A 142 -14.54 -9.82 -2.08
N ALA A 143 -15.41 -10.51 -2.83
CA ALA A 143 -15.88 -10.02 -4.13
C ALA A 143 -16.68 -8.72 -3.97
N GLU A 144 -17.58 -8.67 -2.98
CA GLU A 144 -18.35 -7.47 -2.62
C GLU A 144 -17.44 -6.33 -2.17
N ILE A 145 -16.49 -6.60 -1.26
CA ILE A 145 -15.52 -5.60 -0.77
C ILE A 145 -14.72 -4.98 -1.93
N PHE A 146 -14.22 -5.80 -2.84
CA PHE A 146 -13.49 -5.32 -4.01
C PHE A 146 -14.39 -4.55 -5.00
N ALA A 147 -15.68 -4.87 -5.08
CA ALA A 147 -16.64 -4.11 -5.88
C ALA A 147 -16.88 -2.71 -5.28
N ILE A 148 -17.09 -2.63 -3.97
CA ILE A 148 -17.22 -1.36 -3.22
C ILE A 148 -15.95 -0.52 -3.38
N ALA A 149 -14.77 -1.13 -3.19
CA ALA A 149 -13.49 -0.44 -3.28
C ALA A 149 -13.21 0.15 -4.67
N ARG A 150 -13.72 -0.47 -5.73
CA ARG A 150 -13.63 0.09 -7.09
C ARG A 150 -14.59 1.25 -7.33
N ALA A 151 -15.78 1.19 -6.75
CA ALA A 151 -16.80 2.23 -6.94
C ALA A 151 -16.40 3.56 -6.26
N ILE A 152 -15.82 3.50 -5.07
CA ILE A 152 -15.50 4.65 -4.24
C ILE A 152 -14.62 5.69 -4.96
N PRO A 153 -13.42 5.38 -5.47
CA PRO A 153 -12.56 6.39 -6.10
C PRO A 153 -13.08 6.90 -7.44
N ASN A 154 -14.02 6.19 -8.07
CA ASN A 154 -14.67 6.66 -9.29
C ASN A 154 -15.71 7.75 -9.02
N GLU A 155 -16.34 7.71 -7.84
CA GLU A 155 -17.36 8.68 -7.44
C GLU A 155 -16.75 9.85 -6.64
N PHE A 156 -15.75 9.58 -5.81
CA PHE A 156 -15.17 10.56 -4.90
C PHE A 156 -13.71 10.87 -5.23
N ASP A 157 -13.51 12.03 -5.80
CA ASP A 157 -12.21 12.53 -6.28
C ASP A 157 -11.19 12.81 -5.15
N PHE A 158 -11.62 12.82 -3.89
CA PHE A 158 -10.76 13.03 -2.72
C PHE A 158 -10.21 11.73 -2.12
N ILE A 159 -10.54 10.56 -2.69
CA ILE A 159 -10.04 9.25 -2.24
C ILE A 159 -9.05 8.67 -3.26
N ASN A 160 -7.87 8.27 -2.78
CA ASN A 160 -6.87 7.54 -3.57
C ASN A 160 -6.87 6.03 -3.31
N GLY A 161 -7.34 5.62 -2.15
CA GLY A 161 -7.29 4.21 -1.77
C GLY A 161 -8.41 3.81 -0.82
N VAL A 162 -8.67 2.52 -0.78
CA VAL A 162 -9.63 1.88 0.12
C VAL A 162 -8.94 0.73 0.83
N ALA A 163 -8.99 0.72 2.16
CA ALA A 163 -8.47 -0.35 2.98
C ALA A 163 -9.59 -0.95 3.84
N TYR A 164 -9.75 -2.27 3.78
CA TYR A 164 -10.73 -3.00 4.58
C TYR A 164 -10.12 -3.41 5.92
N CYS A 165 -10.81 -3.10 7.02
CA CYS A 165 -10.38 -3.49 8.36
C CYS A 165 -10.54 -5.01 8.55
N ILE A 166 -9.43 -5.70 8.69
CA ILE A 166 -9.38 -7.16 8.91
C ILE A 166 -9.20 -7.53 10.38
N ASP A 167 -8.71 -6.57 11.18
CA ASP A 167 -8.57 -6.72 12.62
C ASP A 167 -8.58 -5.34 13.31
N ALA A 168 -9.60 -5.09 14.06
CA ALA A 168 -9.75 -3.84 14.82
C ALA A 168 -9.09 -3.90 16.21
N GLY A 169 -8.66 -5.07 16.69
CA GLY A 169 -8.22 -5.24 18.07
C GLY A 169 -9.31 -4.78 19.05
N ASP A 170 -8.88 -4.10 20.10
CA ASP A 170 -9.78 -3.54 21.12
C ASP A 170 -10.30 -2.14 20.78
N ASN A 171 -10.15 -1.67 19.51
CA ASN A 171 -10.60 -0.34 19.13
C ASN A 171 -12.11 -0.28 18.93
N ASP A 172 -12.72 0.79 19.42
CA ASP A 172 -14.07 1.18 19.03
C ASP A 172 -14.00 1.81 17.63
N THR A 173 -14.35 1.05 16.61
CA THR A 173 -14.33 1.51 15.22
C THR A 173 -15.36 2.58 14.92
N THR A 174 -16.33 2.84 15.82
CA THR A 174 -17.30 3.91 15.71
C THR A 174 -16.80 5.23 16.30
N ALA A 175 -15.78 5.20 17.17
CA ALA A 175 -15.15 6.38 17.74
C ALA A 175 -14.37 7.18 16.66
N PRO A 176 -14.22 8.51 16.81
CA PRO A 176 -13.39 9.32 15.93
C PRO A 176 -11.95 8.81 15.89
N PHE A 177 -11.36 8.78 14.69
CA PHE A 177 -9.94 8.47 14.57
C PHE A 177 -9.08 9.63 15.04
N THR A 178 -8.00 9.30 15.72
CA THR A 178 -6.91 10.21 16.05
C THR A 178 -5.69 9.87 15.20
N CYS A 179 -4.90 10.88 14.89
CA CYS A 179 -3.61 10.74 14.20
C CYS A 179 -2.56 11.48 15.02
N ALA A 180 -1.63 10.74 15.59
CA ALA A 180 -0.49 11.31 16.30
C ALA A 180 0.62 11.68 15.32
N GLY A 181 1.59 12.50 15.75
CA GLY A 181 2.82 12.69 15.00
C GLY A 181 3.61 11.37 14.91
N MET A 182 4.11 11.05 13.72
CA MET A 182 5.01 9.93 13.48
C MET A 182 6.11 10.36 12.53
N HIS A 183 7.35 10.14 12.93
CA HIS A 183 8.54 10.46 12.14
C HIS A 183 9.40 9.22 11.94
N ILE A 184 10.24 9.24 10.93
CA ILE A 184 11.19 8.15 10.68
C ILE A 184 12.18 8.07 11.85
N GLY A 185 12.21 6.90 12.48
CA GLY A 185 13.11 6.58 13.57
C GLY A 185 13.45 5.10 13.59
N SER A 186 14.46 4.70 14.35
CA SER A 186 14.90 3.31 14.46
C SER A 186 13.85 2.41 15.11
N ASP A 187 13.10 2.93 16.06
CA ASP A 187 12.02 2.30 16.78
C ASP A 187 10.82 2.00 15.85
N VAL A 188 10.33 3.03 15.17
CA VAL A 188 9.21 2.91 14.21
C VAL A 188 9.59 1.97 13.05
N ALA A 189 10.81 2.11 12.52
CA ALA A 189 11.32 1.22 11.47
C ALA A 189 11.52 -0.22 11.98
N GLY A 190 11.83 -0.39 13.27
CA GLY A 190 11.90 -1.71 13.92
C GLY A 190 10.55 -2.40 13.93
N ILE A 191 9.52 -1.72 14.41
CA ILE A 191 8.14 -2.23 14.45
C ILE A 191 7.66 -2.61 13.03
N LEU A 192 7.83 -1.70 12.06
CA LEU A 192 7.44 -1.99 10.67
C LEU A 192 8.17 -3.20 10.11
N ARG A 193 9.44 -3.41 10.44
CA ARG A 193 10.23 -4.55 9.94
C ARG A 193 9.68 -5.88 10.42
N GLU A 194 9.29 -5.98 11.69
CA GLU A 194 8.68 -7.20 12.24
C GLU A 194 7.32 -7.49 11.58
N VAL A 195 6.49 -6.45 11.44
CA VAL A 195 5.18 -6.57 10.74
C VAL A 195 5.37 -6.95 9.27
N ASP A 196 6.28 -6.29 8.55
CA ASP A 196 6.56 -6.56 7.13
C ASP A 196 7.11 -7.99 6.91
N ALA A 197 7.91 -8.49 7.86
CA ALA A 197 8.41 -9.86 7.84
C ALA A 197 7.28 -10.89 7.95
N ALA A 198 6.32 -10.69 8.87
CA ALA A 198 5.16 -11.56 9.01
C ALA A 198 4.27 -11.54 7.74
N VAL A 199 4.03 -10.35 7.17
CA VAL A 199 3.26 -10.17 5.94
C VAL A 199 3.94 -10.89 4.77
N THR A 200 5.21 -10.64 4.53
CA THR A 200 5.95 -11.23 3.39
C THR A 200 6.05 -12.75 3.54
N LYS A 201 6.36 -13.25 4.73
CA LYS A 201 6.48 -14.70 5.03
C LYS A 201 5.21 -15.47 4.70
N ASN A 202 4.05 -14.94 5.05
CA ASN A 202 2.79 -15.68 4.98
C ASN A 202 2.03 -15.47 3.67
N VAL A 203 2.10 -14.27 3.08
CA VAL A 203 1.26 -13.87 1.94
C VAL A 203 2.00 -14.01 0.60
N MET A 204 3.33 -13.79 0.58
CA MET A 204 4.09 -13.82 -0.66
C MET A 204 4.07 -15.21 -1.30
N ASN A 205 3.77 -15.28 -2.60
CA ASN A 205 3.78 -16.49 -3.41
C ASN A 205 3.98 -16.12 -4.91
N PRO A 206 4.16 -17.09 -5.83
CA PRO A 206 4.45 -16.80 -7.24
C PRO A 206 3.41 -15.99 -8.02
N LYS A 207 2.17 -15.87 -7.51
CA LYS A 207 1.13 -15.03 -8.14
C LYS A 207 1.25 -13.56 -7.74
N ILE A 208 1.92 -13.28 -6.62
CA ILE A 208 2.02 -11.94 -6.02
C ILE A 208 3.34 -11.31 -6.45
N ALA A 209 3.26 -10.18 -7.14
CA ALA A 209 4.44 -9.46 -7.63
C ALA A 209 5.12 -8.64 -6.52
N GLN A 210 4.34 -8.07 -5.60
CA GLN A 210 4.83 -7.38 -4.40
C GLN A 210 3.87 -7.60 -3.24
N CYS A 211 4.45 -7.77 -2.04
CA CYS A 211 3.71 -7.87 -0.78
C CYS A 211 4.51 -7.20 0.32
N PHE A 212 3.86 -6.31 1.08
CA PHE A 212 4.49 -5.55 2.16
C PHE A 212 3.45 -4.95 3.12
N ALA A 213 3.93 -4.46 4.27
CA ALA A 213 3.15 -3.67 5.20
C ALA A 213 3.39 -2.16 5.01
N VAL A 214 2.35 -1.36 5.19
CA VAL A 214 2.43 0.10 5.34
C VAL A 214 1.98 0.46 6.75
N MET A 215 2.75 1.31 7.43
CA MET A 215 2.47 1.76 8.79
C MET A 215 2.05 3.23 8.80
N PHE A 216 1.03 3.55 9.56
CA PHE A 216 0.50 4.91 9.68
C PHE A 216 -0.03 5.20 11.09
N PRO A 217 0.06 6.49 11.55
CA PRO A 217 -0.21 6.86 12.94
C PRO A 217 -1.70 7.09 13.21
N MET A 218 -2.56 6.16 12.84
CA MET A 218 -4.00 6.24 13.05
C MET A 218 -4.46 5.25 14.12
N THR A 219 -5.32 5.73 15.03
CA THR A 219 -5.93 4.90 16.08
C THR A 219 -7.30 5.44 16.47
N ALA A 220 -8.17 4.60 17.03
CA ALA A 220 -9.45 5.02 17.57
C ALA A 220 -9.40 5.27 19.10
N THR A 221 -8.58 4.52 19.85
CA THR A 221 -8.64 4.52 21.32
C THR A 221 -7.31 4.71 22.03
N ALA A 222 -6.18 4.46 21.37
CA ALA A 222 -4.86 4.46 22.01
C ALA A 222 -3.86 5.35 21.28
N PRO A 223 -3.56 6.56 21.75
CA PRO A 223 -2.81 7.57 20.99
C PRO A 223 -1.34 7.23 20.69
N GLN A 224 -0.83 6.13 21.19
CA GLN A 224 0.58 5.71 21.00
C GLN A 224 0.70 4.42 20.19
N LYS A 225 -0.39 3.95 19.55
CA LYS A 225 -0.38 2.78 18.68
C LYS A 225 -0.45 3.20 17.21
N TYR A 226 -0.08 2.29 16.33
CA TYR A 226 -0.07 2.47 14.88
C TYR A 226 -1.02 1.50 14.20
N SER A 227 -1.60 1.94 13.11
CA SER A 227 -2.34 1.05 12.21
C SER A 227 -1.46 0.60 11.05
N PHE A 228 -1.78 -0.58 10.51
CA PHE A 228 -1.03 -1.18 9.41
C PHE A 228 -1.97 -1.55 8.27
N ALA A 229 -1.52 -1.39 7.03
CA ALA A 229 -2.19 -1.93 5.88
C ALA A 229 -1.30 -2.98 5.21
N ILE A 230 -1.86 -4.16 4.98
CA ILE A 230 -1.23 -5.21 4.17
C ILE A 230 -1.51 -4.86 2.71
N ARG A 231 -0.46 -4.64 1.94
CA ARG A 231 -0.52 -4.40 0.50
C ARG A 231 0.06 -5.58 -0.24
N ALA A 232 -0.77 -6.34 -0.94
CA ALA A 232 -0.34 -7.41 -1.84
C ALA A 232 -0.90 -7.15 -3.23
N VAL A 233 -0.05 -7.17 -4.26
CA VAL A 233 -0.44 -6.83 -5.62
C VAL A 233 -0.02 -7.88 -6.63
N CYS A 234 -0.91 -8.14 -7.58
CA CYS A 234 -0.68 -8.96 -8.76
C CYS A 234 -0.53 -8.05 -9.97
N THR A 235 0.59 -8.15 -10.67
CA THR A 235 0.88 -7.40 -11.90
C THR A 235 1.94 -8.09 -12.71
N SER A 236 1.93 -7.87 -14.02
CA SER A 236 2.97 -8.33 -14.95
C SER A 236 3.96 -7.21 -15.33
N ASP A 237 3.50 -5.97 -15.38
CA ASP A 237 4.23 -4.84 -15.97
C ASP A 237 4.43 -3.66 -15.00
N PHE A 238 3.77 -3.66 -13.84
CA PHE A 238 3.73 -2.57 -12.86
C PHE A 238 3.12 -1.25 -13.36
N MET A 239 2.63 -1.20 -14.59
CA MET A 239 1.83 -0.08 -15.10
C MET A 239 0.46 -0.09 -14.47
N THR A 240 -0.20 -1.25 -14.52
CA THR A 240 -1.43 -1.54 -13.79
C THR A 240 -1.18 -2.64 -12.77
N ALA A 241 -1.91 -2.62 -11.66
CA ALA A 241 -1.85 -3.67 -10.66
C ALA A 241 -3.22 -3.91 -10.04
N LYS A 242 -3.51 -5.16 -9.74
CA LYS A 242 -4.69 -5.54 -8.97
C LYS A 242 -4.24 -5.85 -7.55
N SER A 243 -4.98 -5.42 -6.54
CA SER A 243 -4.79 -5.95 -5.21
C SER A 243 -5.12 -7.45 -5.23
N ALA A 244 -4.27 -8.26 -4.61
CA ALA A 244 -4.46 -9.70 -4.54
C ALA A 244 -5.72 -10.04 -3.74
N VAL A 245 -6.49 -11.02 -4.20
CA VAL A 245 -7.76 -11.39 -3.57
C VAL A 245 -7.54 -12.53 -2.58
N PRO A 246 -7.78 -12.33 -1.27
CA PRO A 246 -7.74 -13.40 -0.28
C PRO A 246 -8.70 -14.54 -0.66
N GLY A 247 -8.24 -15.79 -0.52
CA GLY A 247 -9.00 -16.98 -0.95
C GLY A 247 -8.86 -17.34 -2.44
N VAL A 248 -8.27 -16.46 -3.27
CA VAL A 248 -8.06 -16.67 -4.72
C VAL A 248 -6.58 -16.64 -5.09
N ASP A 249 -5.89 -15.56 -4.75
CA ASP A 249 -4.48 -15.36 -5.08
C ASP A 249 -3.56 -15.89 -3.99
N PHE A 250 -4.04 -15.93 -2.76
CA PHE A 250 -3.42 -16.58 -1.60
C PHE A 250 -4.52 -17.06 -0.63
N THR A 251 -4.17 -17.91 0.31
CA THR A 251 -5.16 -18.55 1.20
C THR A 251 -5.64 -17.61 2.31
N ILE A 252 -6.89 -17.76 2.74
CA ILE A 252 -7.40 -17.04 3.93
C ILE A 252 -6.59 -17.39 5.18
N ASP A 253 -6.18 -18.65 5.34
CA ASP A 253 -5.34 -19.07 6.45
C ASP A 253 -3.99 -18.36 6.49
N ALA A 254 -3.45 -17.93 5.35
CA ALA A 254 -2.25 -17.11 5.30
C ALA A 254 -2.51 -15.71 5.87
N LEU A 255 -3.66 -15.13 5.56
CA LEU A 255 -4.06 -13.82 6.11
C LEU A 255 -4.32 -13.91 7.62
N GLU A 256 -5.05 -14.93 8.08
CA GLU A 256 -5.31 -15.17 9.51
C GLU A 256 -4.02 -15.38 10.30
N ARG A 257 -3.07 -16.15 9.75
CA ARG A 257 -1.73 -16.31 10.37
C ARG A 257 -0.97 -15.00 10.43
N THR A 258 -1.01 -14.21 9.36
CA THR A 258 -0.35 -12.90 9.34
C THR A 258 -0.86 -12.00 10.45
N VAL A 259 -2.18 -11.88 10.62
CA VAL A 259 -2.79 -11.11 11.71
C VAL A 259 -2.35 -11.64 13.06
N SER A 260 -2.40 -12.96 13.26
CA SER A 260 -1.99 -13.61 14.53
C SER A 260 -0.50 -13.39 14.85
N GLU A 261 0.39 -13.49 13.86
CA GLU A 261 1.82 -13.25 14.05
C GLU A 261 2.12 -11.78 14.36
N ILE A 262 1.46 -10.84 13.68
CA ILE A 262 1.58 -9.40 13.97
C ILE A 262 1.16 -9.10 15.41
N ARG A 263 0.01 -9.61 15.83
CA ARG A 263 -0.47 -9.42 17.20
C ARG A 263 0.47 -10.04 18.24
N ALA A 264 0.97 -11.24 17.96
CA ALA A 264 1.89 -11.92 18.89
C ALA A 264 3.23 -11.17 19.04
N ALA A 265 3.73 -10.54 17.97
CA ALA A 265 5.02 -9.84 17.99
C ALA A 265 4.90 -8.40 18.52
N GLU A 266 3.86 -7.66 18.13
CA GLU A 266 3.81 -6.19 18.27
C GLU A 266 2.48 -5.65 18.83
N ASP A 267 1.68 -6.45 19.56
CA ASP A 267 0.34 -6.04 20.05
C ASP A 267 0.33 -4.70 20.81
N ALA A 268 1.38 -4.45 21.59
CA ALA A 268 1.53 -3.19 22.31
C ALA A 268 1.58 -1.95 21.38
N ASN A 269 2.05 -2.13 20.14
CA ASN A 269 2.26 -1.09 19.15
C ASN A 269 1.17 -1.06 18.06
N VAL A 270 0.38 -2.14 17.92
CA VAL A 270 -0.62 -2.30 16.85
C VAL A 270 -2.00 -1.85 17.32
N SER A 271 -2.58 -0.88 16.62
CA SER A 271 -3.97 -0.46 16.78
C SER A 271 -4.89 -1.34 15.93
N MET A 272 -4.93 -1.10 14.64
CA MET A 272 -5.78 -1.80 13.68
C MET A 272 -4.95 -2.35 12.52
N ILE A 273 -5.42 -3.45 11.92
CA ILE A 273 -4.82 -4.05 10.74
C ILE A 273 -5.84 -4.00 9.60
N PHE A 274 -5.40 -3.48 8.47
CA PHE A 274 -6.20 -3.33 7.25
C PHE A 274 -5.63 -4.19 6.12
N TYR A 275 -6.46 -4.52 5.17
CA TYR A 275 -6.05 -5.06 3.89
C TYR A 275 -6.36 -4.03 2.79
N ASP A 276 -5.36 -3.63 2.01
CA ASP A 276 -5.56 -2.68 0.92
C ASP A 276 -6.22 -3.37 -0.27
N VAL A 277 -7.44 -2.96 -0.57
CA VAL A 277 -8.29 -3.54 -1.62
C VAL A 277 -8.31 -2.70 -2.89
N THR A 278 -7.42 -1.70 -3.01
CA THR A 278 -7.39 -0.78 -4.15
C THR A 278 -6.49 -1.27 -5.27
N GLY A 279 -6.96 -1.20 -6.50
CA GLY A 279 -6.13 -1.41 -7.69
C GLY A 279 -5.27 -0.19 -8.05
N LYS A 280 -4.34 -0.38 -8.97
CA LYS A 280 -3.58 0.69 -9.60
C LYS A 280 -3.99 0.81 -11.08
N PRO A 281 -4.52 1.93 -11.54
CA PRO A 281 -4.96 3.10 -10.77
C PRO A 281 -6.18 2.81 -9.88
N PRO A 282 -6.62 3.71 -8.98
CA PRO A 282 -6.08 5.05 -8.68
C PRO A 282 -4.92 5.03 -7.68
N ALA A 283 -4.75 3.96 -6.89
CA ALA A 283 -3.63 3.86 -5.98
C ALA A 283 -2.30 3.65 -6.72
N THR A 284 -1.20 3.89 -6.06
CA THR A 284 0.14 3.43 -6.47
C THR A 284 0.44 2.07 -5.87
N VAL A 285 1.60 1.48 -6.18
CA VAL A 285 2.03 0.24 -5.50
C VAL A 285 2.42 0.57 -4.07
N GLU A 286 3.34 1.49 -3.87
CA GLU A 286 3.69 2.05 -2.56
C GLU A 286 2.72 3.21 -2.23
N TRP A 287 2.49 3.49 -0.94
CA TRP A 287 1.55 4.54 -0.51
C TRP A 287 2.17 5.94 -0.43
N GLU A 288 3.51 6.04 -0.56
CA GLU A 288 4.29 7.27 -0.65
C GLU A 288 5.00 7.43 -2.02
#